data_92a58f9edf528c7c6cf7c5cbe0bf48e5
#
_entry.id   92a58f9edf528c7c6cf7c5cbe0bf48e5
#
_cell.length_a   1.000
_cell.length_b   1.000
_cell.length_c   1.000
_cell.angle_alpha   90.00
_cell.angle_beta   90.00
_cell.angle_gamma   90.00
#
_symmetry.space_group_name_H-M   'P 1'
#
loop_
_entity.id
_entity.type
_entity.pdbx_description
1 polymer ?
#
loop_
_entity_poly.entity_id
_entity_poly.type
_entity_poly.pdbx_seq_one_letter_code
_entity_poly.pdbx_strand_id
1 'polypeptide(L)'
;IRAASRTSRLSQPALTKAIQELEEVLGAKLFIRRSQGVVLTDCGDNFFQHASLILEELRVAQEDIQQRLGLAGGTVNIGVGGSIARTVMPQVVTHFHREYPNVKVRIVEGQLVSMIPELRQGELDFTVNTYYPSSLDNELQYERLMEKEYRVVVRKGHPMEGATSLKQLQHCDWTMPTPKGSYYRLLHDLFGDLGMAPSISVTCETFMACTSLVAQSDFVSILSVDVISDPILGKHLVPLELEESLPKATFYLIQRKDTTLTPMGAEKAGNADGSITAWQPLSKTAGSVDSKGFL
;
A
#
# COMPACT_ATOMS: atom_id res chain seq x y z
N ILE A 1 3.07 17.62 24.18
CA ILE A 1 2.73 19.06 24.10
C ILE A 1 3.97 19.91 23.77
N ARG A 2 5.12 19.78 24.46
CA ARG A 2 6.34 20.57 24.16
C ARG A 2 6.85 20.39 22.73
N ALA A 3 6.87 19.16 22.20
CA ALA A 3 7.27 18.92 20.83
C ALA A 3 6.27 19.55 19.83
N ALA A 4 4.97 19.36 20.04
CA ALA A 4 3.92 19.96 19.22
C ALA A 4 3.95 21.49 19.22
N SER A 5 4.25 22.13 20.37
CA SER A 5 4.35 23.61 20.42
C SER A 5 5.51 24.15 19.57
N ARG A 6 6.61 23.41 19.44
CA ARG A 6 7.72 23.79 18.54
C ARG A 6 7.33 23.70 17.08
N THR A 7 6.58 22.67 16.71
CA THR A 7 6.15 22.44 15.32
C THR A 7 5.06 23.42 14.91
N SER A 8 4.08 23.70 15.78
CA SER A 8 2.95 24.60 15.49
C SER A 8 3.26 26.09 15.63
N ARG A 9 4.48 26.45 16.04
CA ARG A 9 4.88 27.85 16.35
C ARG A 9 3.99 28.54 17.39
N LEU A 10 3.30 27.76 18.22
CA LEU A 10 2.47 28.25 19.34
C LEU A 10 3.22 28.07 20.65
N SER A 11 3.01 28.98 21.60
CA SER A 11 3.52 28.78 22.96
C SER A 11 2.82 27.58 23.63
N GLN A 12 3.53 26.85 24.51
CA GLN A 12 2.94 25.72 25.23
C GLN A 12 1.66 26.10 26.02
N PRO A 13 1.57 27.27 26.70
CA PRO A 13 0.31 27.70 27.32
C PRO A 13 -0.83 27.90 26.31
N ALA A 14 -0.56 28.53 25.16
CA ALA A 14 -1.56 28.76 24.12
C ALA A 14 -2.10 27.45 23.56
N LEU A 15 -1.22 26.49 23.27
CA LEU A 15 -1.62 25.16 22.80
C LEU A 15 -2.45 24.41 23.86
N THR A 16 -2.05 24.50 25.13
CA THR A 16 -2.79 23.87 26.23
C THR A 16 -4.19 24.47 26.36
N LYS A 17 -4.31 25.80 26.25
CA LYS A 17 -5.58 26.50 26.32
C LYS A 17 -6.49 26.13 25.15
N ALA A 18 -5.97 26.11 23.92
CA ALA A 18 -6.74 25.71 22.74
C ALA A 18 -7.28 24.27 22.85
N ILE A 19 -6.48 23.35 23.39
CA ILE A 19 -6.94 21.97 23.63
C ILE A 19 -8.05 21.95 24.68
N GLN A 20 -7.93 22.70 25.77
CA GLN A 20 -8.96 22.77 26.81
C GLN A 20 -10.28 23.36 26.28
N GLU A 21 -10.22 24.44 25.53
CA GLU A 21 -11.39 25.03 24.87
C GLU A 21 -12.06 24.06 23.91
N LEU A 22 -11.30 23.30 23.14
CA LEU A 22 -11.82 22.26 22.26
C LEU A 22 -12.50 21.14 23.06
N GLU A 23 -11.88 20.65 24.13
CA GLU A 23 -12.47 19.62 25.01
C GLU A 23 -13.75 20.12 25.69
N GLU A 24 -13.83 21.41 26.06
CA GLU A 24 -15.02 22.04 26.62
C GLU A 24 -16.16 22.09 25.59
N VAL A 25 -15.87 22.52 24.37
CA VAL A 25 -16.87 22.56 23.27
C VAL A 25 -17.40 21.16 22.95
N LEU A 26 -16.55 20.15 22.95
CA LEU A 26 -16.91 18.76 22.65
C LEU A 26 -17.55 18.04 23.85
N GLY A 27 -17.43 18.58 25.06
CA GLY A 27 -17.88 17.92 26.28
C GLY A 27 -17.13 16.63 26.62
N ALA A 28 -15.96 16.41 26.04
CA ALA A 28 -15.18 15.18 26.19
C ALA A 28 -13.67 15.48 26.32
N LYS A 29 -12.98 14.67 27.13
CA LYS A 29 -11.52 14.70 27.18
C LYS A 29 -10.94 13.97 25.99
N LEU A 30 -10.04 14.64 25.24
CA LEU A 30 -9.35 14.07 24.09
C LEU A 30 -7.99 13.49 24.47
N PHE A 31 -7.38 13.98 25.56
CA PHE A 31 -6.05 13.59 25.98
C PHE A 31 -6.01 13.14 27.44
N ILE A 32 -5.20 12.10 27.70
CA ILE A 32 -4.84 11.64 29.07
C ILE A 32 -3.37 11.88 29.30
N ARG A 33 -3.00 12.47 30.43
CA ARG A 33 -1.60 12.59 30.88
C ARG A 33 -1.17 11.29 31.54
N ARG A 34 -0.08 10.72 31.07
CA ARG A 34 0.61 9.59 31.70
C ARG A 34 2.02 9.98 32.10
N SER A 35 2.68 9.16 32.91
CA SER A 35 4.06 9.39 33.35
C SER A 35 5.06 9.54 32.19
N GLN A 36 4.77 8.86 31.07
CA GLN A 36 5.60 8.90 29.85
C GLN A 36 5.15 9.92 28.81
N GLY A 37 4.15 10.76 29.10
CA GLY A 37 3.68 11.77 28.15
C GLY A 37 2.17 11.93 28.10
N VAL A 38 1.67 12.32 26.93
CA VAL A 38 0.24 12.51 26.66
C VAL A 38 -0.18 11.52 25.60
N VAL A 39 -1.29 10.81 25.83
CA VAL A 39 -1.91 9.87 24.89
C VAL A 39 -3.35 10.29 24.62
N LEU A 40 -3.89 9.88 23.47
CA LEU A 40 -5.30 10.08 23.13
C LEU A 40 -6.19 9.23 24.04
N THR A 41 -7.40 9.71 24.29
CA THR A 41 -8.54 8.93 24.78
C THR A 41 -9.21 8.24 23.58
N ASP A 42 -10.16 7.34 23.81
CA ASP A 42 -10.98 6.77 22.72
C ASP A 42 -11.75 7.87 21.97
N CYS A 43 -12.28 8.88 22.70
CA CYS A 43 -12.89 10.08 22.09
C CYS A 43 -11.86 10.90 21.31
N GLY A 44 -10.63 11.00 21.84
CA GLY A 44 -9.53 11.70 21.20
C GLY A 44 -9.08 11.03 19.91
N ASP A 45 -9.01 9.71 19.89
CA ASP A 45 -8.65 8.96 18.70
C ASP A 45 -9.71 9.08 17.60
N ASN A 46 -10.98 8.96 17.99
CA ASN A 46 -12.11 9.16 17.06
C ASN A 46 -12.13 10.60 16.51
N PHE A 47 -11.97 11.60 17.39
CA PHE A 47 -11.93 13.01 16.96
C PHE A 47 -10.72 13.29 16.06
N PHE A 48 -9.58 12.70 16.34
CA PHE A 48 -8.37 12.85 15.51
C PHE A 48 -8.59 12.39 14.06
N GLN A 49 -9.28 11.28 13.88
CA GLN A 49 -9.61 10.78 12.53
C GLN A 49 -10.47 11.79 11.77
N HIS A 50 -11.55 12.32 12.39
CA HIS A 50 -12.39 13.33 11.77
C HIS A 50 -11.66 14.66 11.52
N ALA A 51 -10.85 15.11 12.47
CA ALA A 51 -10.07 16.33 12.30
C ALA A 51 -9.04 16.23 11.17
N SER A 52 -8.39 15.08 11.04
CA SER A 52 -7.45 14.81 9.94
C SER A 52 -8.15 14.89 8.59
N LEU A 53 -9.34 14.29 8.45
CA LEU A 53 -10.14 14.36 7.23
C LEU A 53 -10.55 15.79 6.88
N ILE A 54 -11.00 16.59 7.85
CA ILE A 54 -11.38 17.98 7.63
C ILE A 54 -10.19 18.80 7.12
N LEU A 55 -9.01 18.61 7.71
CA LEU A 55 -7.80 19.30 7.30
C LEU A 55 -7.35 18.88 5.91
N GLU A 56 -7.48 17.60 5.57
CA GLU A 56 -7.16 17.08 4.26
C GLU A 56 -8.13 17.60 3.18
N GLU A 57 -9.43 17.61 3.44
CA GLU A 57 -10.42 18.19 2.52
C GLU A 57 -10.18 19.69 2.30
N LEU A 58 -9.74 20.43 3.32
CA LEU A 58 -9.33 21.83 3.16
C LEU A 58 -8.10 21.96 2.26
N ARG A 59 -7.11 21.06 2.39
CA ARG A 59 -5.93 21.02 1.52
C ARG A 59 -6.34 20.75 0.07
N VAL A 60 -7.19 19.74 -0.16
CA VAL A 60 -7.71 19.39 -1.48
C VAL A 60 -8.47 20.56 -2.10
N ALA A 61 -9.32 21.24 -1.33
CA ALA A 61 -10.04 22.42 -1.81
C ALA A 61 -9.10 23.58 -2.21
N GLN A 62 -8.03 23.79 -1.46
CA GLN A 62 -7.01 24.79 -1.81
C GLN A 62 -6.26 24.41 -3.09
N GLU A 63 -5.90 23.15 -3.27
CA GLU A 63 -5.24 22.65 -4.49
C GLU A 63 -6.17 22.75 -5.70
N ASP A 64 -7.46 22.42 -5.57
CA ASP A 64 -8.46 22.57 -6.62
C ASP A 64 -8.55 24.03 -7.12
N ILE A 65 -8.60 24.97 -6.18
CA ILE A 65 -8.61 26.40 -6.52
C ILE A 65 -7.34 26.80 -7.29
N GLN A 66 -6.18 26.37 -6.83
CA GLN A 66 -4.90 26.66 -7.49
C GLN A 66 -4.84 26.06 -8.90
N GLN A 67 -5.30 24.83 -9.08
CA GLN A 67 -5.37 24.18 -10.39
C GLN A 67 -6.29 24.95 -11.35
N ARG A 68 -7.47 25.38 -10.89
CA ARG A 68 -8.42 26.20 -11.69
C ARG A 68 -7.85 27.56 -12.05
N LEU A 69 -6.97 28.12 -11.26
CA LEU A 69 -6.25 29.36 -11.55
C LEU A 69 -5.04 29.17 -12.48
N GLY A 70 -4.79 27.95 -12.97
CA GLY A 70 -3.63 27.62 -13.80
C GLY A 70 -2.30 27.62 -13.03
N LEU A 71 -2.34 27.68 -11.71
CA LEU A 71 -1.19 27.53 -10.84
C LEU A 71 -0.95 26.03 -10.64
N ALA A 72 -0.48 25.36 -11.68
CA ALA A 72 -0.29 23.93 -11.71
C ALA A 72 0.60 23.45 -10.55
N GLY A 73 0.05 22.61 -9.71
CA GLY A 73 0.74 21.96 -8.61
C GLY A 73 -0.26 21.12 -7.81
N GLY A 74 0.24 20.19 -7.05
CA GLY A 74 -0.54 19.32 -6.21
C GLY A 74 0.35 18.20 -5.70
N THR A 75 -0.17 17.37 -4.81
CA THR A 75 0.53 16.19 -4.33
C THR A 75 -0.40 14.99 -4.46
N VAL A 76 0.10 13.91 -5.04
CA VAL A 76 -0.58 12.60 -5.07
C VAL A 76 0.17 11.67 -4.10
N ASN A 77 -0.55 11.17 -3.10
CA ASN A 77 -0.03 10.29 -2.07
C ASN A 77 -0.51 8.85 -2.33
N ILE A 78 0.40 7.97 -2.72
CA ILE A 78 0.08 6.63 -3.17
C ILE A 78 0.66 5.60 -2.20
N GLY A 79 -0.19 4.70 -1.70
CA GLY A 79 0.25 3.50 -1.00
C GLY A 79 0.41 2.33 -1.98
N VAL A 80 1.46 1.53 -1.85
CA VAL A 80 1.66 0.37 -2.75
C VAL A 80 2.25 -0.83 -2.02
N GLY A 81 1.80 -2.02 -2.40
CA GLY A 81 2.49 -3.26 -2.03
C GLY A 81 3.86 -3.37 -2.71
N GLY A 82 4.82 -4.03 -2.06
CA GLY A 82 6.22 -4.05 -2.51
C GLY A 82 6.44 -4.56 -3.93
N SER A 83 5.67 -5.56 -4.40
CA SER A 83 5.78 -6.03 -5.79
C SER A 83 5.32 -4.97 -6.79
N ILE A 84 4.29 -4.19 -6.46
CA ILE A 84 3.81 -3.07 -7.28
C ILE A 84 4.83 -1.93 -7.29
N ALA A 85 5.37 -1.58 -6.11
CA ALA A 85 6.41 -0.57 -5.97
C ALA A 85 7.60 -0.85 -6.91
N ARG A 86 7.98 -2.12 -7.03
CA ARG A 86 9.13 -2.55 -7.83
C ARG A 86 8.83 -2.67 -9.33
N THR A 87 7.69 -3.27 -9.70
CA THR A 87 7.46 -3.70 -11.08
C THR A 87 6.60 -2.75 -11.90
N VAL A 88 5.66 -2.04 -11.26
CA VAL A 88 4.66 -1.20 -11.95
C VAL A 88 4.96 0.29 -11.75
N MET A 89 5.20 0.72 -10.51
CA MET A 89 5.32 2.14 -10.18
C MET A 89 6.41 2.90 -10.96
N PRO A 90 7.59 2.35 -11.27
CA PRO A 90 8.59 3.10 -12.02
C PRO A 90 8.10 3.60 -13.38
N GLN A 91 7.36 2.76 -14.10
CA GLN A 91 6.81 3.12 -15.42
C GLN A 91 5.66 4.11 -15.28
N VAL A 92 4.73 3.84 -14.35
CA VAL A 92 3.57 4.69 -14.10
C VAL A 92 4.01 6.10 -13.70
N VAL A 93 4.90 6.22 -12.72
CA VAL A 93 5.36 7.53 -12.22
C VAL A 93 6.17 8.27 -13.28
N THR A 94 7.01 7.57 -14.05
CA THR A 94 7.78 8.18 -15.13
C THR A 94 6.86 8.76 -16.20
N HIS A 95 5.80 8.04 -16.57
CA HIS A 95 4.81 8.51 -17.53
C HIS A 95 4.02 9.69 -16.96
N PHE A 96 3.46 9.55 -15.77
CA PHE A 96 2.70 10.58 -15.09
C PHE A 96 3.49 11.89 -14.94
N HIS A 97 4.75 11.82 -14.54
CA HIS A 97 5.59 13.00 -14.35
C HIS A 97 5.89 13.75 -15.67
N ARG A 98 5.89 13.06 -16.82
CA ARG A 98 6.04 13.71 -18.13
C ARG A 98 4.81 14.54 -18.50
N GLU A 99 3.63 14.05 -18.15
CA GLU A 99 2.37 14.76 -18.44
C GLU A 99 2.09 15.85 -17.40
N TYR A 100 2.45 15.59 -16.13
CA TYR A 100 2.20 16.48 -14.99
C TYR A 100 3.48 16.83 -14.22
N PRO A 101 4.42 17.60 -14.84
CA PRO A 101 5.75 17.83 -14.26
C PRO A 101 5.74 18.63 -12.96
N ASN A 102 4.65 19.36 -12.68
CA ASN A 102 4.50 20.20 -11.48
C ASN A 102 3.80 19.46 -10.31
N VAL A 103 3.33 18.23 -10.53
CA VAL A 103 2.69 17.43 -9.49
C VAL A 103 3.74 16.62 -8.73
N LYS A 104 3.67 16.68 -7.42
CA LYS A 104 4.50 15.86 -6.54
C LYS A 104 3.84 14.50 -6.35
N VAL A 105 4.62 13.44 -6.42
CA VAL A 105 4.16 12.09 -6.11
C VAL A 105 4.90 11.60 -4.87
N ARG A 106 4.14 11.23 -3.83
CA ARG A 106 4.64 10.56 -2.63
C ARG A 106 4.23 9.09 -2.70
N ILE A 107 5.19 8.18 -2.59
CA ILE A 107 4.95 6.74 -2.59
C ILE A 107 5.29 6.19 -1.22
N VAL A 108 4.35 5.46 -0.63
CA VAL A 108 4.52 4.72 0.62
C VAL A 108 4.44 3.23 0.31
N GLU A 109 5.52 2.49 0.59
CA GLU A 109 5.54 1.03 0.45
C GLU A 109 5.07 0.38 1.75
N GLY A 110 4.15 -0.59 1.67
CA GLY A 110 3.70 -1.34 2.84
C GLY A 110 2.55 -2.29 2.53
N GLN A 111 2.07 -2.94 3.58
CA GLN A 111 0.90 -3.80 3.52
C GLN A 111 -0.39 -2.99 3.70
N LEU A 112 -1.49 -3.43 3.10
CA LEU A 112 -2.78 -2.75 3.19
C LEU A 112 -3.19 -2.44 4.64
N VAL A 113 -2.97 -3.36 5.56
CA VAL A 113 -3.35 -3.20 6.97
C VAL A 113 -2.70 -1.99 7.64
N SER A 114 -1.47 -1.63 7.26
CA SER A 114 -0.80 -0.44 7.76
C SER A 114 -1.26 0.86 7.08
N MET A 115 -1.82 0.75 5.88
CA MET A 115 -2.27 1.89 5.07
C MET A 115 -3.74 2.28 5.28
N ILE A 116 -4.56 1.37 5.83
CA ILE A 116 -5.98 1.67 6.11
C ILE A 116 -6.16 2.93 6.97
N PRO A 117 -5.43 3.14 8.07
CA PRO A 117 -5.54 4.38 8.84
C PRO A 117 -5.19 5.63 8.02
N GLU A 118 -4.10 5.57 7.23
CA GLU A 118 -3.67 6.69 6.38
C GLU A 118 -4.69 7.00 5.26
N LEU A 119 -5.34 5.97 4.68
CA LEU A 119 -6.45 6.15 3.74
C LEU A 119 -7.64 6.84 4.41
N ARG A 120 -8.03 6.39 5.61
CA ARG A 120 -9.15 6.96 6.35
C ARG A 120 -8.91 8.41 6.76
N GLN A 121 -7.67 8.74 7.10
CA GLN A 121 -7.26 10.10 7.48
C GLN A 121 -7.00 11.01 6.27
N GLY A 122 -7.05 10.45 5.05
CA GLY A 122 -6.75 11.19 3.81
C GLY A 122 -5.27 11.42 3.56
N GLU A 123 -4.38 10.88 4.39
CA GLU A 123 -2.93 10.98 4.19
C GLU A 123 -2.45 10.21 2.95
N LEU A 124 -3.23 9.20 2.52
CA LEU A 124 -3.12 8.54 1.23
C LEU A 124 -4.38 8.80 0.41
N ASP A 125 -4.21 9.15 -0.85
CA ASP A 125 -5.30 9.30 -1.81
C ASP A 125 -5.86 7.94 -2.20
N PHE A 126 -4.99 6.99 -2.48
CA PHE A 126 -5.33 5.59 -2.76
C PHE A 126 -4.16 4.66 -2.46
N THR A 127 -4.45 3.35 -2.43
CA THR A 127 -3.41 2.32 -2.41
C THR A 127 -3.67 1.24 -3.44
N VAL A 128 -2.56 0.66 -3.97
CA VAL A 128 -2.61 -0.54 -4.82
C VAL A 128 -2.00 -1.70 -4.04
N ASN A 129 -2.88 -2.56 -3.53
CA ASN A 129 -2.52 -3.66 -2.65
C ASN A 129 -3.37 -4.91 -2.90
N THR A 130 -2.92 -6.04 -2.38
CA THR A 130 -3.75 -7.23 -2.31
C THR A 130 -4.83 -7.05 -1.23
N TYR A 131 -6.03 -7.53 -1.53
CA TYR A 131 -7.14 -7.56 -0.60
C TYR A 131 -7.80 -8.93 -0.58
N TYR A 132 -8.09 -9.42 0.61
CA TYR A 132 -8.86 -10.64 0.81
C TYR A 132 -10.17 -10.28 1.54
N PRO A 133 -11.34 -10.53 0.94
CA PRO A 133 -12.63 -10.11 1.50
C PRO A 133 -12.96 -10.90 2.77
N SER A 134 -12.51 -10.48 3.92
CA SER A 134 -12.92 -11.04 5.22
C SER A 134 -13.95 -10.18 5.96
N SER A 135 -14.00 -8.90 5.65
CA SER A 135 -15.03 -7.95 6.08
C SER A 135 -14.96 -6.75 5.14
N LEU A 136 -16.05 -6.42 4.49
CA LEU A 136 -16.14 -5.20 3.70
C LEU A 136 -16.02 -4.01 4.65
N ASP A 137 -14.97 -3.25 4.52
CA ASP A 137 -14.89 -1.92 5.10
C ASP A 137 -15.81 -1.02 4.29
N ASN A 138 -16.93 -0.63 4.89
CA ASN A 138 -17.95 0.15 4.19
C ASN A 138 -17.49 1.57 3.82
N GLU A 139 -16.38 2.04 4.37
CA GLU A 139 -15.81 3.36 4.11
C GLU A 139 -14.88 3.36 2.89
N LEU A 140 -14.42 2.18 2.46
CA LEU A 140 -13.48 2.04 1.35
C LEU A 140 -14.17 1.48 0.11
N GLN A 141 -13.67 1.90 -1.03
CA GLN A 141 -14.02 1.38 -2.36
C GLN A 141 -12.86 0.53 -2.88
N TYR A 142 -13.20 -0.61 -3.45
CA TYR A 142 -12.25 -1.58 -3.98
C TYR A 142 -12.50 -1.79 -5.47
N GLU A 143 -11.52 -1.49 -6.28
CA GLU A 143 -11.55 -1.70 -7.72
C GLU A 143 -10.48 -2.73 -8.10
N ARG A 144 -10.90 -3.86 -8.69
CA ARG A 144 -9.98 -4.91 -9.12
C ARG A 144 -9.14 -4.43 -10.30
N LEU A 145 -7.82 -4.47 -10.16
CA LEU A 145 -6.90 -4.05 -11.21
C LEU A 145 -6.30 -5.23 -11.98
N MET A 146 -5.64 -6.15 -11.26
CA MET A 146 -4.89 -7.23 -11.90
C MET A 146 -4.75 -8.44 -10.98
N GLU A 147 -4.36 -9.56 -11.56
CA GLU A 147 -3.88 -10.75 -10.84
C GLU A 147 -2.41 -10.97 -11.12
N LYS A 148 -1.67 -11.42 -10.10
CA LYS A 148 -0.28 -11.85 -10.25
C LYS A 148 -0.12 -13.30 -9.83
N GLU A 149 0.71 -14.01 -10.58
CA GLU A 149 1.16 -15.35 -10.23
C GLU A 149 2.37 -15.28 -9.30
N TYR A 150 2.44 -16.23 -8.41
CA TYR A 150 3.50 -16.35 -7.42
C TYR A 150 4.21 -17.69 -7.56
N ARG A 151 5.48 -17.73 -7.23
CA ARG A 151 6.31 -18.93 -7.18
C ARG A 151 7.07 -18.97 -5.86
N VAL A 152 7.33 -20.16 -5.39
CA VAL A 152 8.34 -20.38 -4.36
C VAL A 152 9.70 -20.09 -4.96
N VAL A 153 10.51 -19.35 -4.25
CA VAL A 153 11.84 -18.94 -4.70
C VAL A 153 12.89 -19.26 -3.66
N VAL A 154 14.05 -19.60 -4.17
CA VAL A 154 15.28 -19.82 -3.41
C VAL A 154 16.43 -19.05 -4.08
N ARG A 155 17.57 -18.89 -3.39
CA ARG A 155 18.78 -18.37 -4.05
C ARG A 155 19.33 -19.36 -5.08
N LYS A 156 20.10 -18.88 -6.01
CA LYS A 156 20.88 -19.73 -6.92
C LYS A 156 21.89 -20.57 -6.13
N GLY A 157 21.94 -21.87 -6.41
CA GLY A 157 22.78 -22.83 -5.69
C GLY A 157 22.26 -23.18 -4.28
N HIS A 158 20.97 -23.00 -4.04
CA HIS A 158 20.31 -23.43 -2.80
C HIS A 158 20.24 -24.98 -2.74
N PRO A 159 20.40 -25.62 -1.55
CA PRO A 159 20.31 -27.08 -1.43
C PRO A 159 19.01 -27.68 -1.97
N MET A 160 17.92 -26.92 -1.92
CA MET A 160 16.59 -27.33 -2.42
C MET A 160 16.22 -26.74 -3.78
N GLU A 161 17.17 -26.31 -4.59
CA GLU A 161 16.92 -25.71 -5.94
C GLU A 161 16.19 -26.71 -6.88
N GLY A 162 16.33 -28.02 -6.65
CA GLY A 162 15.65 -29.06 -7.40
C GLY A 162 14.36 -29.60 -6.77
N ALA A 163 13.83 -28.96 -5.75
CA ALA A 163 12.57 -29.39 -5.11
C ALA A 163 11.40 -29.27 -6.08
N THR A 164 10.53 -30.31 -6.08
CA THR A 164 9.35 -30.40 -6.94
C THR A 164 8.04 -30.39 -6.16
N SER A 165 8.09 -30.37 -4.83
CA SER A 165 6.88 -30.27 -4.01
C SER A 165 7.09 -29.41 -2.76
N LEU A 166 6.01 -28.77 -2.30
CA LEU A 166 6.02 -27.99 -1.05
C LEU A 166 6.44 -28.83 0.16
N LYS A 167 6.09 -30.12 0.19
CA LYS A 167 6.47 -31.04 1.27
C LYS A 167 7.97 -31.19 1.47
N GLN A 168 8.74 -31.12 0.39
CA GLN A 168 10.21 -31.18 0.47
C GLN A 168 10.79 -29.95 1.20
N LEU A 169 10.06 -28.84 1.20
CA LEU A 169 10.46 -27.56 1.80
C LEU A 169 9.96 -27.38 3.24
N GLN A 170 9.29 -28.37 3.83
CA GLN A 170 8.67 -28.26 5.16
C GLN A 170 9.65 -27.99 6.28
N HIS A 171 10.90 -28.42 6.13
CA HIS A 171 11.97 -28.25 7.14
C HIS A 171 12.91 -27.08 6.81
N CYS A 172 12.66 -26.36 5.72
CA CYS A 172 13.41 -25.16 5.39
C CYS A 172 12.96 -23.99 6.27
N ASP A 173 13.86 -23.04 6.47
CA ASP A 173 13.55 -21.76 7.09
C ASP A 173 12.91 -20.83 6.05
N TRP A 174 11.74 -20.32 6.37
CA TRP A 174 11.01 -19.41 5.49
C TRP A 174 11.14 -17.97 5.94
N THR A 175 11.31 -17.07 4.97
CA THR A 175 11.08 -15.65 5.17
C THR A 175 9.83 -15.22 4.44
N MET A 176 8.96 -14.51 5.12
CA MET A 176 7.68 -14.06 4.61
C MET A 176 7.47 -12.59 4.92
N PRO A 177 6.70 -11.86 4.11
CA PRO A 177 6.16 -10.59 4.55
C PRO A 177 5.28 -10.79 5.79
N THR A 178 5.00 -9.71 6.51
CA THR A 178 4.21 -9.77 7.74
C THR A 178 2.95 -10.63 7.59
N PRO A 179 2.63 -11.50 8.58
CA PRO A 179 1.47 -12.40 8.53
C PRO A 179 0.11 -11.69 8.48
N LYS A 180 0.08 -10.38 8.67
CA LYS A 180 -1.14 -9.55 8.55
C LYS A 180 -1.52 -9.23 7.10
N GLY A 181 -0.70 -9.59 6.12
CA GLY A 181 -0.99 -9.37 4.69
C GLY A 181 -2.09 -10.31 4.16
N SER A 182 -2.90 -9.82 3.23
CA SER A 182 -4.02 -10.57 2.64
C SER A 182 -3.54 -11.82 1.88
N TYR A 183 -2.41 -11.76 1.20
CA TYR A 183 -1.85 -12.91 0.49
C TYR A 183 -1.32 -13.99 1.44
N TYR A 184 -0.78 -13.60 2.59
CA TYR A 184 -0.34 -14.56 3.61
C TYR A 184 -1.49 -15.47 4.08
N ARG A 185 -2.70 -14.96 4.17
CA ARG A 185 -3.88 -15.75 4.57
C ARG A 185 -4.17 -16.86 3.55
N LEU A 186 -4.09 -16.54 2.26
CA LEU A 186 -4.25 -17.56 1.20
C LEU A 186 -3.19 -18.66 1.28
N LEU A 187 -1.95 -18.29 1.58
CA LEU A 187 -0.87 -19.25 1.77
C LEU A 187 -1.07 -20.11 3.01
N HIS A 188 -1.53 -19.52 4.10
CA HIS A 188 -1.83 -20.24 5.33
C HIS A 188 -2.89 -21.32 5.10
N ASP A 189 -3.94 -20.99 4.36
CA ASP A 189 -5.00 -21.94 4.01
C ASP A 189 -4.44 -23.07 3.14
N LEU A 190 -3.64 -22.76 2.12
CA LEU A 190 -2.98 -23.77 1.28
C LEU A 190 -2.09 -24.71 2.08
N PHE A 191 -1.26 -24.18 2.97
CA PHE A 191 -0.38 -25.01 3.82
C PHE A 191 -1.20 -25.87 4.77
N GLY A 192 -2.29 -25.33 5.33
CA GLY A 192 -3.23 -26.09 6.18
C GLY A 192 -3.86 -27.28 5.44
N ASP A 193 -4.31 -27.06 4.20
CA ASP A 193 -4.89 -28.12 3.34
C ASP A 193 -3.87 -29.21 3.01
N LEU A 194 -2.59 -28.88 2.90
CA LEU A 194 -1.51 -29.82 2.68
C LEU A 194 -0.99 -30.50 3.97
N GLY A 195 -1.55 -30.14 5.12
CA GLY A 195 -1.09 -30.60 6.42
C GLY A 195 0.33 -30.12 6.76
N MET A 196 0.72 -28.97 6.24
CA MET A 196 2.05 -28.37 6.42
C MET A 196 1.98 -27.18 7.38
N ALA A 197 3.09 -27.01 8.13
CA ALA A 197 3.32 -25.83 8.96
C ALA A 197 4.76 -25.35 8.71
N PRO A 198 5.00 -24.56 7.65
CA PRO A 198 6.36 -24.10 7.36
C PRO A 198 6.89 -23.25 8.51
N SER A 199 8.18 -23.44 8.81
CA SER A 199 8.88 -22.66 9.84
C SER A 199 9.14 -21.26 9.32
N ILE A 200 8.32 -20.27 9.71
CA ILE A 200 8.57 -18.86 9.37
C ILE A 200 9.56 -18.32 10.40
N SER A 201 10.84 -18.41 10.06
CA SER A 201 11.93 -17.97 10.94
C SER A 201 12.16 -16.46 10.91
N VAL A 202 11.79 -15.80 9.80
CA VAL A 202 11.95 -14.36 9.65
C VAL A 202 10.71 -13.74 9.02
N THR A 203 10.22 -12.68 9.64
CA THR A 203 9.15 -11.84 9.10
C THR A 203 9.74 -10.49 8.68
N CYS A 204 9.51 -10.09 7.41
CA CYS A 204 10.01 -8.84 6.86
C CYS A 204 8.89 -7.82 6.68
N GLU A 205 9.07 -6.61 7.21
CA GLU A 205 8.15 -5.50 6.98
C GLU A 205 8.33 -4.86 5.59
N THR A 206 9.53 -4.97 5.02
CA THR A 206 9.83 -4.42 3.70
C THR A 206 10.10 -5.51 2.68
N PHE A 207 9.67 -5.28 1.46
CA PHE A 207 9.90 -6.18 0.34
C PHE A 207 11.41 -6.35 0.05
N MET A 208 12.18 -5.27 0.14
CA MET A 208 13.62 -5.30 -0.08
C MET A 208 14.35 -6.20 0.92
N ALA A 209 14.00 -6.13 2.20
CA ALA A 209 14.61 -7.01 3.22
C ALA A 209 14.34 -8.48 2.91
N CYS A 210 13.10 -8.83 2.57
CA CYS A 210 12.72 -10.19 2.22
C CYS A 210 13.51 -10.71 1.01
N THR A 211 13.52 -9.98 -0.09
CA THR A 211 14.23 -10.39 -1.31
C THR A 211 15.74 -10.48 -1.13
N SER A 212 16.34 -9.57 -0.35
CA SER A 212 17.77 -9.59 -0.05
C SER A 212 18.17 -10.79 0.81
N LEU A 213 17.34 -11.16 1.79
CA LEU A 213 17.56 -12.35 2.61
C LEU A 213 17.54 -13.62 1.76
N VAL A 214 16.53 -13.79 0.91
CA VAL A 214 16.46 -14.95 0.01
C VAL A 214 17.66 -15.01 -0.92
N ALA A 215 18.06 -13.89 -1.50
CA ALA A 215 19.17 -13.87 -2.44
C ALA A 215 20.55 -14.22 -1.83
N GLN A 216 20.71 -14.06 -0.50
CA GLN A 216 21.98 -14.16 0.19
C GLN A 216 22.06 -15.27 1.25
N SER A 217 20.99 -16.07 1.42
CA SER A 217 20.91 -17.12 2.46
C SER A 217 20.06 -18.29 1.99
N ASP A 218 19.93 -19.31 2.82
CA ASP A 218 19.13 -20.51 2.55
C ASP A 218 17.66 -20.35 2.97
N PHE A 219 17.18 -19.12 3.06
CA PHE A 219 15.74 -18.88 3.27
C PHE A 219 14.96 -19.14 1.98
N VAL A 220 13.78 -19.76 2.19
CA VAL A 220 12.77 -19.93 1.15
C VAL A 220 11.74 -18.80 1.26
N SER A 221 11.24 -18.32 0.13
CA SER A 221 10.16 -17.32 0.13
C SER A 221 9.21 -17.52 -1.06
N ILE A 222 8.21 -16.67 -1.14
CA ILE A 222 7.23 -16.66 -2.22
C ILE A 222 7.20 -15.26 -2.82
N LEU A 223 7.50 -15.17 -4.12
CA LEU A 223 7.53 -13.89 -4.85
C LEU A 223 6.67 -13.98 -6.11
N SER A 224 6.19 -12.82 -6.58
CA SER A 224 5.47 -12.73 -7.84
C SER A 224 6.41 -12.94 -9.05
N VAL A 225 5.88 -13.53 -10.11
CA VAL A 225 6.65 -13.90 -11.31
C VAL A 225 7.32 -12.69 -11.95
N ASP A 226 6.67 -11.55 -11.98
CA ASP A 226 7.24 -10.30 -12.51
C ASP A 226 8.44 -9.78 -11.69
N VAL A 227 8.47 -10.03 -10.39
CA VAL A 227 9.65 -9.74 -9.54
C VAL A 227 10.80 -10.70 -9.85
N ILE A 228 10.48 -11.98 -10.02
CA ILE A 228 11.48 -13.00 -10.37
C ILE A 228 12.09 -12.71 -11.76
N SER A 229 11.29 -12.18 -12.67
CA SER A 229 11.71 -11.77 -14.01
C SER A 229 12.48 -10.44 -14.05
N ASP A 230 12.59 -9.75 -12.91
CA ASP A 230 13.38 -8.50 -12.83
C ASP A 230 14.86 -8.76 -13.16
N PRO A 231 15.46 -7.99 -14.08
CA PRO A 231 16.85 -8.24 -14.53
C PRO A 231 17.90 -8.11 -13.42
N ILE A 232 17.59 -7.41 -12.33
CA ILE A 232 18.52 -7.19 -11.21
C ILE A 232 18.31 -8.27 -10.15
N LEU A 233 17.07 -8.45 -9.69
CA LEU A 233 16.72 -9.38 -8.61
C LEU A 233 16.74 -10.84 -9.08
N GLY A 234 16.18 -11.12 -10.25
CA GLY A 234 16.07 -12.47 -10.79
C GLY A 234 17.41 -13.17 -11.08
N LYS A 235 18.52 -12.41 -11.18
CA LYS A 235 19.86 -13.00 -11.35
C LYS A 235 20.28 -13.91 -10.19
N HIS A 236 19.77 -13.66 -9.01
CA HIS A 236 20.15 -14.33 -7.77
C HIS A 236 19.09 -15.29 -7.25
N LEU A 237 17.91 -15.29 -7.86
CA LEU A 237 16.74 -16.07 -7.44
C LEU A 237 16.42 -17.15 -8.47
N VAL A 238 15.99 -18.30 -7.98
CA VAL A 238 15.51 -19.42 -8.78
C VAL A 238 14.10 -19.74 -8.36
N PRO A 239 13.10 -19.61 -9.26
CA PRO A 239 11.77 -20.13 -9.01
C PRO A 239 11.78 -21.65 -9.03
N LEU A 240 11.07 -22.27 -8.07
CA LEU A 240 10.91 -23.71 -8.03
C LEU A 240 9.68 -24.11 -8.85
N GLU A 241 9.83 -25.15 -9.65
CA GLU A 241 8.76 -25.78 -10.40
C GLU A 241 8.12 -26.87 -9.53
N LEU A 242 7.07 -26.50 -8.82
CA LEU A 242 6.38 -27.36 -7.88
C LEU A 242 5.12 -27.98 -8.51
N GLU A 243 4.75 -29.18 -8.05
CA GLU A 243 3.50 -29.85 -8.42
C GLU A 243 2.28 -29.08 -7.91
N GLU A 244 2.41 -28.45 -6.74
CA GLU A 244 1.35 -27.65 -6.14
C GLU A 244 1.30 -26.24 -6.72
N SER A 245 0.12 -25.82 -7.15
CA SER A 245 -0.11 -24.45 -7.63
C SER A 245 -0.32 -23.49 -6.47
N LEU A 246 0.42 -22.40 -6.45
CA LEU A 246 0.17 -21.33 -5.50
C LEU A 246 -1.07 -20.51 -5.90
N PRO A 247 -1.85 -20.00 -4.93
CA PRO A 247 -2.96 -19.10 -5.23
C PRO A 247 -2.46 -17.82 -5.92
N LYS A 248 -3.24 -17.31 -6.86
CA LYS A 248 -2.98 -16.00 -7.47
C LYS A 248 -3.35 -14.90 -6.50
N ALA A 249 -2.59 -13.83 -6.49
CA ALA A 249 -2.93 -12.64 -5.73
C ALA A 249 -3.66 -11.63 -6.61
N THR A 250 -4.84 -11.22 -6.17
CA THR A 250 -5.60 -10.14 -6.82
C THR A 250 -5.23 -8.81 -6.19
N PHE A 251 -4.84 -7.85 -7.02
CA PHE A 251 -4.54 -6.49 -6.62
C PHE A 251 -5.72 -5.58 -6.91
N TYR A 252 -5.98 -4.70 -5.97
CA TYR A 252 -7.05 -3.72 -6.02
C TYR A 252 -6.49 -2.31 -5.87
N LEU A 253 -7.10 -1.38 -6.57
CA LEU A 253 -7.03 0.03 -6.19
C LEU A 253 -8.06 0.24 -5.08
N ILE A 254 -7.60 0.77 -3.96
CA ILE A 254 -8.39 0.94 -2.75
C ILE A 254 -8.31 2.42 -2.35
N GLN A 255 -9.46 3.04 -2.20
CA GLN A 255 -9.60 4.45 -1.86
C GLN A 255 -10.82 4.67 -0.97
N ARG A 256 -10.97 5.84 -0.38
CA ARG A 256 -12.21 6.23 0.31
C ARG A 256 -13.36 6.34 -0.68
N LYS A 257 -14.58 6.01 -0.26
CA LYS A 257 -15.78 6.10 -1.10
C LYS A 257 -16.15 7.53 -1.47
N ASP A 258 -16.10 8.43 -0.52
CA ASP A 258 -16.62 9.80 -0.62
C ASP A 258 -15.50 10.83 -0.83
N THR A 259 -14.46 10.46 -1.59
CA THR A 259 -13.36 11.36 -1.91
C THR A 259 -13.81 12.36 -2.98
N THR A 260 -13.74 13.65 -2.67
CA THR A 260 -13.88 14.72 -3.66
C THR A 260 -12.63 14.71 -4.55
N LEU A 261 -12.80 14.38 -5.83
CA LEU A 261 -11.70 14.38 -6.77
C LEU A 261 -11.40 15.81 -7.22
N THR A 262 -10.15 16.24 -7.14
CA THR A 262 -9.68 17.44 -7.83
C THR A 262 -9.77 17.24 -9.35
N PRO A 263 -9.69 18.30 -10.19
CA PRO A 263 -9.65 18.16 -11.64
C PRO A 263 -8.65 17.10 -12.12
N MET A 264 -7.48 17.00 -11.47
CA MET A 264 -6.49 15.97 -11.78
C MET A 264 -6.88 14.57 -11.30
N GLY A 265 -7.62 14.46 -10.20
CA GLY A 265 -8.17 13.17 -9.72
C GLY A 265 -9.44 12.75 -10.47
N ALA A 266 -10.15 13.69 -11.09
CA ALA A 266 -11.35 13.43 -11.90
C ALA A 266 -11.02 12.77 -13.25
N GLU A 267 -9.78 12.72 -13.65
CA GLU A 267 -9.33 12.06 -14.89
C GLU A 267 -9.68 10.58 -14.99
N LYS A 268 -9.98 9.94 -13.86
CA LYS A 268 -10.55 8.60 -13.84
C LYS A 268 -11.86 8.45 -14.59
N ALA A 269 -12.66 9.51 -14.62
CA ALA A 269 -13.99 9.51 -15.26
C ALA A 269 -13.95 9.98 -16.71
N GLY A 270 -12.79 10.46 -17.21
CA GLY A 270 -12.73 11.23 -18.43
C GLY A 270 -13.38 12.62 -18.26
N ASN A 271 -13.05 13.56 -19.10
CA ASN A 271 -13.69 14.86 -19.10
C ASN A 271 -14.78 14.97 -20.17
N ALA A 272 -15.69 15.91 -19.96
CA ALA A 272 -16.83 16.09 -20.85
C ALA A 272 -16.44 16.52 -22.30
N ASP A 273 -15.25 17.08 -22.49
CA ASP A 273 -14.72 17.49 -23.78
C ASP A 273 -13.97 16.40 -24.56
N GLY A 274 -13.78 15.21 -23.91
CA GLY A 274 -13.12 14.05 -24.53
C GLY A 274 -11.59 14.19 -24.70
N SER A 275 -10.97 15.24 -24.15
CA SER A 275 -9.51 15.43 -24.20
C SER A 275 -8.80 14.42 -23.27
N ILE A 276 -9.51 13.87 -22.30
CA ILE A 276 -9.06 12.82 -21.43
C ILE A 276 -10.02 11.63 -21.58
N THR A 277 -9.51 10.51 -22.03
CA THR A 277 -10.29 9.27 -22.14
C THR A 277 -10.57 8.69 -20.74
N ALA A 278 -11.83 8.34 -20.49
CA ALA A 278 -12.18 7.61 -19.29
C ALA A 278 -11.35 6.33 -19.21
N TRP A 279 -10.79 6.06 -18.03
CA TRP A 279 -10.08 4.81 -17.77
C TRP A 279 -11.04 3.62 -18.03
N GLN A 280 -10.63 2.71 -18.88
CA GLN A 280 -11.35 1.46 -19.11
C GLN A 280 -10.56 0.33 -18.47
N PRO A 281 -11.21 -0.55 -17.68
CA PRO A 281 -10.54 -1.74 -17.19
C PRO A 281 -9.99 -2.53 -18.38
N LEU A 282 -8.76 -3.01 -18.27
CA LEU A 282 -8.14 -3.86 -19.26
C LEU A 282 -9.10 -5.01 -19.59
N SER A 283 -9.55 -5.09 -20.85
CA SER A 283 -10.36 -6.19 -21.32
C SER A 283 -9.59 -7.50 -21.10
N LYS A 284 -10.30 -8.59 -20.83
CA LYS A 284 -9.78 -9.93 -20.48
C LYS A 284 -8.76 -10.55 -21.45
N THR A 285 -8.33 -9.85 -22.48
CA THR A 285 -7.28 -10.27 -23.40
C THR A 285 -5.94 -9.86 -22.82
N ALA A 286 -5.34 -10.85 -22.19
CA ALA A 286 -4.04 -10.81 -21.57
C ALA A 286 -2.94 -10.20 -22.44
N GLY A 287 -2.12 -9.32 -21.84
CA GLY A 287 -0.70 -9.32 -22.12
C GLY A 287 -0.20 -8.66 -23.38
N SER A 288 -0.97 -7.81 -24.03
CA SER A 288 -0.38 -6.91 -25.02
C SER A 288 -0.30 -5.51 -24.41
N VAL A 289 0.93 -5.09 -24.16
CA VAL A 289 1.24 -3.67 -23.97
C VAL A 289 0.69 -2.96 -25.18
N ASP A 290 -0.17 -1.95 -25.03
CA ASP A 290 -0.61 -1.16 -26.15
C ASP A 290 0.57 -0.45 -26.81
N SER A 291 0.36 0.11 -28.01
CA SER A 291 1.42 0.81 -28.77
C SER A 291 2.00 2.03 -28.04
N LYS A 292 1.49 2.37 -26.84
CA LYS A 292 1.94 3.47 -25.98
C LYS A 292 2.59 3.01 -24.68
N GLY A 293 2.75 1.70 -24.46
CA GLY A 293 3.47 1.15 -23.31
C GLY A 293 2.64 0.97 -22.03
N PHE A 294 1.32 0.95 -22.12
CA PHE A 294 0.43 0.60 -21.03
C PHE A 294 0.13 -0.90 -21.00
N LEU A 295 0.11 -1.48 -19.79
CA LEU A 295 -0.43 -2.82 -19.54
C LEU A 295 -1.95 -2.78 -19.52
#